data_92cb8a6dd047ff8fcb9fbc290bdb8a23
#
_entry.id   92cb8a6dd047ff8fcb9fbc290bdb8a23
#
_cell.length_a   1.000
_cell.length_b   1.000
_cell.length_c   1.000
_cell.angle_alpha   90.00
_cell.angle_beta   90.00
_cell.angle_gamma   90.00
#
_symmetry.space_group_name_H-M   'P 1'
#
loop_
_entity.id
_entity.type
_entity.pdbx_description
1 polymer ?
#
loop_
_entity_poly.entity_id
_entity_poly.type
_entity_poly.pdbx_seq_one_letter_code
_entity_poly.pdbx_strand_id
1 'polypeptide(L)'
;MSNSIARNGKAAKAWESKRLAILTGLVLVILIALIGMTNVRSSSVKYNNVPVAVPPQLCPGDEFSYRVVVNVEKPDTVVHITEGWCKTSTAICPKEFAIAPVDHNVRYPVNVDTPAKRVVPIGMPPGEWTFGHCNTATRDGELPSVSCYYVPVTVKACEK
;
A
#
# COMPACT_ATOMS: atom_id res chain seq x y z
N MET A 1 -5.92 15.05 -70.99
CA MET A 1 -6.82 14.97 -69.84
C MET A 1 -6.56 13.74 -68.91
N SER A 2 -5.34 13.21 -68.86
CA SER A 2 -5.10 11.91 -68.15
C SER A 2 -4.37 12.00 -66.79
N ASN A 3 -4.01 13.19 -66.30
CA ASN A 3 -3.18 13.32 -65.06
C ASN A 3 -3.92 13.60 -63.75
N SER A 4 -5.24 13.81 -63.77
CA SER A 4 -6.00 14.13 -62.53
C SER A 4 -6.46 12.89 -61.77
N ILE A 5 -6.67 11.76 -62.42
CA ILE A 5 -7.18 10.53 -61.78
C ILE A 5 -6.08 9.84 -60.92
N ALA A 6 -4.82 9.90 -61.35
CA ALA A 6 -3.69 9.28 -60.64
C ALA A 6 -3.32 10.00 -59.31
N ARG A 7 -3.60 11.31 -59.21
CA ARG A 7 -3.35 12.10 -57.98
C ARG A 7 -4.34 11.76 -56.85
N ASN A 8 -5.60 11.53 -57.18
CA ASN A 8 -6.64 11.20 -56.15
C ASN A 8 -6.41 9.82 -55.53
N GLY A 9 -5.91 8.83 -56.28
CA GLY A 9 -5.65 7.50 -55.73
C GLY A 9 -4.49 7.45 -54.71
N LYS A 10 -3.46 8.30 -54.88
CA LYS A 10 -2.34 8.39 -53.92
C LYS A 10 -2.76 9.09 -52.62
N ALA A 11 -3.59 10.12 -52.72
CA ALA A 11 -4.12 10.83 -51.52
C ALA A 11 -5.06 9.94 -50.70
N ALA A 12 -5.92 9.15 -51.36
CA ALA A 12 -6.81 8.22 -50.67
C ALA A 12 -6.03 7.12 -49.93
N LYS A 13 -5.02 6.50 -50.54
CA LYS A 13 -4.16 5.51 -49.90
C LYS A 13 -3.37 6.09 -48.69
N ALA A 14 -2.88 7.31 -48.81
CA ALA A 14 -2.17 7.99 -47.71
C ALA A 14 -3.10 8.31 -46.52
N TRP A 15 -4.36 8.61 -46.81
CA TRP A 15 -5.40 8.84 -45.80
C TRP A 15 -5.79 7.54 -45.05
N GLU A 16 -5.97 6.44 -45.80
CA GLU A 16 -6.27 5.12 -45.19
C GLU A 16 -5.12 4.62 -44.30
N SER A 17 -3.86 4.78 -44.75
CA SER A 17 -2.69 4.38 -43.97
C SER A 17 -2.58 5.18 -42.64
N LYS A 18 -2.87 6.48 -42.68
CA LYS A 18 -2.92 7.31 -41.44
C LYS A 18 -4.04 6.90 -40.49
N ARG A 19 -5.22 6.62 -41.03
CA ARG A 19 -6.35 6.11 -40.19
C ARG A 19 -6.02 4.77 -39.55
N LEU A 20 -5.42 3.85 -40.30
CA LEU A 20 -5.00 2.56 -39.80
C LEU A 20 -3.96 2.71 -38.66
N ALA A 21 -2.96 3.57 -38.84
CA ALA A 21 -1.95 3.85 -37.83
C ALA A 21 -2.54 4.45 -36.56
N ILE A 22 -3.52 5.36 -36.66
CA ILE A 22 -4.21 5.95 -35.52
C ILE A 22 -5.03 4.90 -34.78
N LEU A 23 -5.79 4.06 -35.52
CA LEU A 23 -6.58 2.98 -34.92
C LEU A 23 -5.70 1.95 -34.21
N THR A 24 -4.59 1.55 -34.83
CA THR A 24 -3.63 0.61 -34.21
C THR A 24 -3.02 1.20 -32.94
N GLY A 25 -2.64 2.49 -32.95
CA GLY A 25 -2.14 3.20 -31.78
C GLY A 25 -3.15 3.25 -30.65
N LEU A 26 -4.42 3.54 -30.98
CA LEU A 26 -5.52 3.58 -30.00
C LEU A 26 -5.78 2.21 -29.35
N VAL A 27 -5.81 1.16 -30.16
CA VAL A 27 -5.95 -0.23 -29.67
C VAL A 27 -4.81 -0.62 -28.77
N LEU A 28 -3.57 -0.25 -29.10
CA LEU A 28 -2.40 -0.52 -28.26
C LEU A 28 -2.48 0.18 -26.89
N VAL A 29 -2.88 1.46 -26.89
CA VAL A 29 -3.08 2.22 -25.63
C VAL A 29 -4.18 1.59 -24.77
N ILE A 30 -5.30 1.17 -25.37
CA ILE A 30 -6.38 0.50 -24.65
C ILE A 30 -5.90 -0.83 -24.09
N LEU A 31 -5.14 -1.62 -24.83
CA LEU A 31 -4.57 -2.89 -24.36
C LEU A 31 -3.61 -2.67 -23.19
N ILE A 32 -2.72 -1.68 -23.27
CA ILE A 32 -1.81 -1.34 -22.17
C ILE A 32 -2.60 -0.89 -20.93
N ALA A 33 -3.65 -0.08 -21.10
CA ALA A 33 -4.51 0.34 -20.01
C ALA A 33 -5.26 -0.83 -19.38
N LEU A 34 -5.80 -1.76 -20.16
CA LEU A 34 -6.47 -2.97 -19.68
C LEU A 34 -5.50 -3.88 -18.93
N ILE A 35 -4.28 -4.09 -19.44
CA ILE A 35 -3.23 -4.87 -18.76
C ILE A 35 -2.84 -4.19 -17.45
N GLY A 36 -2.73 -2.85 -17.43
CA GLY A 36 -2.48 -2.09 -16.21
C GLY A 36 -3.59 -2.25 -15.17
N MET A 37 -4.85 -2.22 -15.57
CA MET A 37 -6.00 -2.39 -14.68
C MET A 37 -6.12 -3.82 -14.13
N THR A 38 -5.78 -4.85 -14.89
CA THR A 38 -5.80 -6.25 -14.43
C THR A 38 -4.67 -6.57 -13.45
N ASN A 39 -3.62 -5.75 -13.39
CA ASN A 39 -2.51 -5.89 -12.46
C ASN A 39 -2.70 -5.16 -11.13
N VAL A 40 -3.85 -4.53 -10.85
CA VAL A 40 -4.23 -4.09 -9.50
C VAL A 40 -4.53 -5.35 -8.69
N ARG A 41 -3.48 -5.97 -8.19
CA ARG A 41 -3.57 -7.18 -7.36
C ARG A 41 -4.04 -6.78 -5.96
N SER A 42 -5.06 -7.46 -5.47
CA SER A 42 -5.42 -7.38 -4.06
C SER A 42 -4.22 -7.82 -3.21
N SER A 43 -3.91 -7.05 -2.17
CA SER A 43 -2.86 -7.44 -1.21
C SER A 43 -3.14 -8.85 -0.67
N SER A 44 -2.09 -9.67 -0.57
CA SER A 44 -2.17 -10.99 0.07
C SER A 44 -2.45 -10.89 1.57
N VAL A 45 -2.20 -9.71 2.16
CA VAL A 45 -2.49 -9.39 3.56
C VAL A 45 -3.60 -8.34 3.59
N LYS A 46 -4.69 -8.65 4.28
CA LYS A 46 -5.84 -7.75 4.44
C LYS A 46 -6.11 -7.47 5.90
N TYR A 47 -6.47 -6.24 6.21
CA TYR A 47 -6.95 -5.83 7.53
C TYR A 47 -8.46 -5.63 7.46
N ASN A 48 -9.18 -6.30 8.36
CA ASN A 48 -10.65 -6.32 8.35
C ASN A 48 -11.27 -5.34 9.36
N ASN A 49 -10.44 -4.58 10.09
CA ASN A 49 -10.90 -3.59 11.06
C ASN A 49 -10.00 -2.35 11.06
N VAL A 50 -10.52 -1.26 11.60
CA VAL A 50 -9.72 -0.06 11.92
C VAL A 50 -9.30 -0.18 13.39
N PRO A 51 -8.01 -0.35 13.69
CA PRO A 51 -7.54 -0.51 15.05
C PRO A 51 -7.63 0.83 15.81
N VAL A 52 -8.02 0.73 17.10
CA VAL A 52 -8.10 1.87 18.01
C VAL A 52 -7.26 1.57 19.25
N ALA A 53 -6.44 2.51 19.67
CA ALA A 53 -5.64 2.38 20.90
C ALA A 53 -6.51 2.39 22.15
N VAL A 54 -6.16 1.52 23.09
CA VAL A 54 -6.79 1.47 24.43
C VAL A 54 -5.70 1.41 25.51
N PRO A 55 -5.58 2.44 26.33
CA PRO A 55 -6.30 3.73 26.31
C PRO A 55 -5.83 4.63 25.15
N PRO A 56 -6.64 5.61 24.69
CA PRO A 56 -6.29 6.47 23.58
C PRO A 56 -5.31 7.60 23.95
N GLN A 57 -5.12 7.86 25.24
CA GLN A 57 -4.23 8.89 25.79
C GLN A 57 -3.21 8.26 26.73
N LEU A 58 -1.94 8.52 26.49
CA LEU A 58 -0.83 7.80 27.10
C LEU A 58 0.31 8.74 27.48
N CYS A 59 1.10 8.32 28.45
CA CYS A 59 2.39 8.94 28.76
C CYS A 59 3.54 8.19 28.05
N PRO A 60 4.69 8.83 27.82
CA PRO A 60 5.88 8.11 27.38
C PRO A 60 6.22 6.98 28.37
N GLY A 61 6.39 5.77 27.86
CA GLY A 61 6.60 4.55 28.63
C GLY A 61 5.35 3.74 28.94
N ASP A 62 4.15 4.28 28.72
CA ASP A 62 2.90 3.53 28.91
C ASP A 62 2.71 2.47 27.83
N GLU A 63 2.07 1.37 28.21
CA GLU A 63 1.59 0.34 27.29
C GLU A 63 0.17 0.67 26.82
N PHE A 64 -0.08 0.47 25.53
CA PHE A 64 -1.42 0.45 24.97
C PHE A 64 -1.68 -0.85 24.22
N SER A 65 -2.93 -1.21 24.12
CA SER A 65 -3.38 -2.34 23.31
C SER A 65 -4.28 -1.87 22.18
N TYR A 66 -4.28 -2.64 21.10
CA TYR A 66 -5.22 -2.47 20.00
C TYR A 66 -5.54 -3.85 19.41
N ARG A 67 -6.71 -3.99 18.82
CA ARG A 67 -7.14 -5.24 18.18
C ARG A 67 -7.01 -5.11 16.68
N VAL A 68 -6.37 -6.10 16.09
CA VAL A 68 -6.18 -6.19 14.65
C VAL A 68 -6.69 -7.54 14.15
N VAL A 69 -7.47 -7.52 13.08
CA VAL A 69 -7.90 -8.71 12.35
C VAL A 69 -7.13 -8.75 11.04
N VAL A 70 -6.18 -9.66 10.97
CA VAL A 70 -5.28 -9.84 9.81
C VAL A 70 -5.65 -11.12 9.09
N ASN A 71 -5.87 -11.02 7.80
CA ASN A 71 -6.09 -12.17 6.94
C ASN A 71 -4.94 -12.29 5.91
N VAL A 72 -4.23 -13.42 5.92
CA VAL A 72 -3.27 -13.81 4.88
C VAL A 72 -3.90 -14.91 4.05
N GLU A 73 -4.33 -14.58 2.83
CA GLU A 73 -5.14 -15.46 1.99
C GLU A 73 -4.34 -16.51 1.24
N LYS A 74 -3.05 -16.23 0.99
CA LYS A 74 -2.21 -17.10 0.15
C LYS A 74 -1.15 -17.81 0.97
N PRO A 75 -0.93 -19.13 0.72
CA PRO A 75 0.15 -19.87 1.35
C PRO A 75 1.52 -19.42 0.83
N ASP A 76 2.56 -19.83 1.52
CA ASP A 76 3.98 -19.58 1.19
C ASP A 76 4.27 -18.08 0.93
N THR A 77 3.67 -17.24 1.78
CA THR A 77 3.85 -15.79 1.74
C THR A 77 4.88 -15.37 2.79
N VAL A 78 5.90 -14.63 2.38
CA VAL A 78 6.81 -13.94 3.31
C VAL A 78 6.22 -12.57 3.59
N VAL A 79 5.98 -12.27 4.86
CA VAL A 79 5.44 -10.99 5.32
C VAL A 79 6.54 -10.25 6.06
N HIS A 80 7.05 -9.19 5.44
CA HIS A 80 7.99 -8.25 6.04
C HIS A 80 7.22 -7.16 6.78
N ILE A 81 7.37 -7.10 8.09
CA ILE A 81 6.66 -6.17 8.98
C ILE A 81 7.57 -4.99 9.30
N THR A 82 7.09 -3.79 9.06
CA THR A 82 7.72 -2.54 9.48
C THR A 82 6.78 -1.76 10.39
N GLU A 83 7.27 -1.32 11.52
CA GLU A 83 6.50 -0.56 12.53
C GLU A 83 7.23 0.73 12.90
N GLY A 84 6.47 1.74 13.30
CA GLY A 84 7.06 2.99 13.74
C GLY A 84 6.01 4.03 14.11
N TRP A 85 6.49 5.14 14.66
CA TRP A 85 5.65 6.25 15.09
C TRP A 85 5.82 7.44 14.16
N CYS A 86 4.71 8.00 13.71
CA CYS A 86 4.67 9.16 12.84
C CYS A 86 3.90 10.29 13.51
N LYS A 87 4.38 11.51 13.38
CA LYS A 87 3.65 12.66 13.88
C LYS A 87 2.45 12.96 12.98
N THR A 88 1.24 12.90 13.53
CA THR A 88 -0.01 12.98 12.77
C THR A 88 -0.11 14.26 11.94
N SER A 89 0.30 15.40 12.50
CA SER A 89 0.20 16.70 11.83
C SER A 89 1.11 16.88 10.62
N THR A 90 2.22 16.13 10.54
CA THR A 90 3.24 16.30 9.49
C THR A 90 3.45 15.05 8.65
N ALA A 91 2.89 13.91 9.05
CA ALA A 91 3.16 12.59 8.52
C ALA A 91 4.67 12.23 8.50
N ILE A 92 5.47 12.91 9.32
CA ILE A 92 6.90 12.62 9.49
C ILE A 92 7.04 11.50 10.51
N CYS A 93 7.79 10.46 10.13
CA CYS A 93 8.10 9.31 10.97
C CYS A 93 9.58 9.38 11.36
N PRO A 94 9.92 9.86 12.56
CA PRO A 94 11.29 9.96 13.01
C PRO A 94 11.94 8.58 13.13
N LYS A 95 13.17 8.43 12.67
CA LYS A 95 13.90 7.16 12.67
C LYS A 95 14.14 6.60 14.07
N GLU A 96 14.29 7.47 15.06
CA GLU A 96 14.47 7.11 16.46
C GLU A 96 13.27 6.38 17.08
N PHE A 97 12.08 6.51 16.45
CA PHE A 97 10.86 5.81 16.87
C PHE A 97 10.46 4.69 15.91
N ALA A 98 11.36 4.29 15.03
CA ALA A 98 11.18 3.10 14.20
C ALA A 98 11.48 1.83 15.01
N ILE A 99 10.68 0.80 14.80
CA ILE A 99 10.88 -0.52 15.40
C ILE A 99 11.62 -1.39 14.39
N ALA A 100 12.53 -2.23 14.86
CA ALA A 100 13.27 -3.14 13.99
C ALA A 100 12.30 -4.03 13.19
N PRO A 101 12.47 -4.14 11.88
CA PRO A 101 11.59 -4.94 11.04
C PRO A 101 11.71 -6.43 11.38
N VAL A 102 10.61 -7.16 11.15
CA VAL A 102 10.52 -8.60 11.40
C VAL A 102 9.92 -9.30 10.19
N ASP A 103 10.47 -10.47 9.85
CA ASP A 103 9.98 -11.31 8.78
C ASP A 103 9.21 -12.52 9.32
N HIS A 104 8.06 -12.80 8.74
CA HIS A 104 7.25 -13.96 9.03
C HIS A 104 6.99 -14.79 7.78
N ASN A 105 7.27 -16.10 7.85
CA ASN A 105 6.93 -17.04 6.80
C ASN A 105 5.57 -17.67 7.07
N VAL A 106 4.58 -17.33 6.27
CA VAL A 106 3.21 -17.84 6.39
C VAL A 106 3.01 -18.99 5.39
N ARG A 107 3.12 -20.22 5.87
CA ARG A 107 3.02 -21.44 5.04
C ARG A 107 1.60 -21.78 4.63
N TYR A 108 0.61 -21.42 5.43
CA TYR A 108 -0.81 -21.71 5.20
C TYR A 108 -1.62 -20.42 5.35
N PRO A 109 -2.76 -20.30 4.66
CA PRO A 109 -3.67 -19.19 4.90
C PRO A 109 -4.03 -19.07 6.38
N VAL A 110 -3.96 -17.86 6.93
CA VAL A 110 -4.26 -17.62 8.34
C VAL A 110 -5.20 -16.42 8.47
N ASN A 111 -6.10 -16.54 9.45
CA ASN A 111 -6.91 -15.41 9.92
C ASN A 111 -6.58 -15.23 11.40
N VAL A 112 -5.91 -14.13 11.72
CA VAL A 112 -5.46 -13.81 13.07
C VAL A 112 -6.31 -12.67 13.59
N ASP A 113 -6.99 -12.92 14.70
CA ASP A 113 -7.75 -11.94 15.45
C ASP A 113 -7.14 -11.90 16.87
N THR A 114 -6.24 -10.97 17.12
CA THR A 114 -5.51 -10.92 18.37
C THR A 114 -5.31 -9.48 18.84
N PRO A 115 -5.35 -9.25 20.17
CA PRO A 115 -4.87 -7.99 20.73
C PRO A 115 -3.36 -7.89 20.55
N ALA A 116 -2.90 -6.78 20.03
CA ALA A 116 -1.50 -6.41 19.98
C ALA A 116 -1.21 -5.38 21.07
N LYS A 117 -0.01 -5.41 21.63
CA LYS A 117 0.45 -4.49 22.65
C LYS A 117 1.70 -3.77 22.18
N ARG A 118 1.78 -2.48 22.47
CA ARG A 118 2.96 -1.65 22.19
C ARG A 118 3.18 -0.67 23.32
N VAL A 119 4.42 -0.21 23.43
CA VAL A 119 4.82 0.78 24.43
C VAL A 119 5.12 2.10 23.71
N VAL A 120 4.65 3.20 24.29
CA VAL A 120 5.01 4.54 23.83
C VAL A 120 6.49 4.78 24.11
N PRO A 121 7.33 5.13 23.13
CA PRO A 121 8.76 5.36 23.34
C PRO A 121 9.04 6.38 24.44
N ILE A 122 9.98 6.05 25.33
CA ILE A 122 10.49 6.98 26.34
C ILE A 122 11.15 8.16 25.61
N GLY A 123 10.75 9.38 25.93
CA GLY A 123 11.25 10.59 25.26
C GLY A 123 10.41 11.06 24.09
N MET A 124 9.32 10.37 23.75
CA MET A 124 8.37 10.87 22.78
C MET A 124 7.71 12.17 23.28
N PRO A 125 7.77 13.25 22.49
CA PRO A 125 7.19 14.52 22.90
C PRO A 125 5.66 14.45 22.90
N PRO A 126 4.99 15.24 23.76
CA PRO A 126 3.54 15.34 23.78
C PRO A 126 2.98 15.78 22.41
N GLY A 127 1.78 15.28 22.09
CA GLY A 127 1.07 15.61 20.85
C GLY A 127 0.31 14.44 20.26
N GLU A 128 -0.22 14.68 19.07
CA GLU A 128 -0.93 13.66 18.29
C GLU A 128 0.06 12.85 17.45
N TRP A 129 0.06 11.56 17.71
CA TRP A 129 0.92 10.59 17.04
C TRP A 129 0.10 9.48 16.39
N THR A 130 0.70 8.83 15.44
CA THR A 130 0.13 7.66 14.78
C THR A 130 1.15 6.54 14.84
N PHE A 131 0.78 5.43 15.46
CA PHE A 131 1.55 4.20 15.35
C PHE A 131 1.19 3.53 14.02
N GLY A 132 2.17 3.39 13.15
CA GLY A 132 2.03 2.76 11.84
C GLY A 132 2.59 1.34 11.85
N HIS A 133 1.86 0.41 11.23
CA HIS A 133 2.28 -0.95 10.98
C HIS A 133 2.02 -1.29 9.53
N CYS A 134 3.06 -1.62 8.79
CA CYS A 134 2.97 -1.97 7.39
C CYS A 134 3.52 -3.38 7.15
N ASN A 135 2.77 -4.15 6.39
CA ASN A 135 3.15 -5.46 5.90
C ASN A 135 3.47 -5.39 4.42
N THR A 136 4.69 -5.77 4.06
CA THR A 136 5.05 -6.03 2.67
C THR A 136 5.03 -7.54 2.46
N ALA A 137 4.04 -8.02 1.73
CA ALA A 137 3.90 -9.43 1.41
C ALA A 137 4.61 -9.74 0.08
N THR A 138 5.49 -10.74 0.09
CA THR A 138 6.19 -11.24 -1.08
C THR A 138 5.91 -12.73 -1.26
N ARG A 139 5.81 -13.16 -2.50
CA ARG A 139 5.60 -14.55 -2.89
C ARG A 139 6.29 -14.79 -4.22
N ASP A 140 6.81 -16.00 -4.40
CA ASP A 140 7.48 -16.38 -5.65
C ASP A 140 6.56 -16.19 -6.87
N GLY A 141 7.08 -15.52 -7.89
CA GLY A 141 6.35 -15.23 -9.13
C GLY A 141 5.29 -14.13 -9.02
N GLU A 142 5.16 -13.45 -7.86
CA GLU A 142 4.23 -12.34 -7.69
C GLU A 142 4.96 -11.03 -7.35
N LEU A 143 4.35 -9.90 -7.72
CA LEU A 143 4.84 -8.60 -7.29
C LEU A 143 4.56 -8.41 -5.79
N PRO A 144 5.48 -7.75 -5.05
CA PRO A 144 5.23 -7.39 -3.66
C PRO A 144 3.94 -6.58 -3.51
N SER A 145 3.19 -6.85 -2.44
CA SER A 145 2.01 -6.07 -2.07
C SER A 145 2.19 -5.47 -0.69
N VAL A 146 1.78 -4.21 -0.52
CA VAL A 146 1.88 -3.49 0.75
C VAL A 146 0.49 -3.23 1.30
N SER A 147 0.33 -3.48 2.60
CA SER A 147 -0.88 -3.19 3.35
C SER A 147 -0.49 -2.60 4.70
N CYS A 148 -1.09 -1.46 5.05
CA CYS A 148 -0.78 -0.76 6.31
C CYS A 148 -2.04 -0.52 7.12
N TYR A 149 -1.87 -0.45 8.43
CA TYR A 149 -2.86 0.17 9.32
C TYR A 149 -2.19 1.20 10.23
N TYR A 150 -3.00 2.09 10.77
CA TYR A 150 -2.55 3.21 11.56
C TYR A 150 -3.42 3.35 12.80
N VAL A 151 -2.77 3.44 13.97
CA VAL A 151 -3.43 3.56 15.27
C VAL A 151 -3.18 4.97 15.80
N PRO A 152 -4.19 5.84 15.87
CA PRO A 152 -4.03 7.17 16.45
C PRO A 152 -3.83 7.08 17.96
N VAL A 153 -2.90 7.88 18.48
CA VAL A 153 -2.54 7.93 19.92
C VAL A 153 -2.24 9.37 20.31
N THR A 154 -2.82 9.83 21.42
CA THR A 154 -2.46 11.13 22.01
C THR A 154 -1.42 10.90 23.12
N VAL A 155 -0.20 11.45 22.94
CA VAL A 155 0.84 11.43 23.97
C VAL A 155 0.72 12.69 24.81
N LYS A 156 0.58 12.54 26.13
CA LYS A 156 0.46 13.62 27.10
C LYS A 156 1.83 14.02 27.69
N ALA A 157 1.93 15.27 28.14
CA ALA A 157 2.98 15.65 29.05
C ALA A 157 2.67 15.03 30.43
N CYS A 158 3.51 14.13 30.90
CA CYS A 158 3.37 13.51 32.21
C CYS A 158 4.57 13.91 33.06
N GLU A 159 4.29 14.38 34.25
CA GLU A 159 5.33 14.59 35.28
C GLU A 159 5.86 13.22 35.72
N LYS A 160 7.18 13.10 35.80
CA LYS A 160 7.87 11.93 36.35
C LYS A 160 7.98 12.04 37.86
#